data_f7ea56e1843f60998cdb91317a69f2a1
#
_entry.id   f7ea56e1843f60998cdb91317a69f2a1
#
_cell.length_a   1.000
_cell.length_b   1.000
_cell.length_c   1.000
_cell.angle_alpha   90.00
_cell.angle_beta   90.00
_cell.angle_gamma   90.00
#
_symmetry.space_group_name_H-M   'P 1'
#
loop_
_entity.id
_entity.type
_entity.pdbx_description
1 polymer ?
#
loop_
_entity_poly.entity_id
_entity_poly.type
_entity_poly.pdbx_seq_one_letter_code
_entity_poly.pdbx_strand_id
1 'polypeptide(L)'
;MISALRQSFNASWTPAKYRAFLEALDQRVGTHVHFRVCETPCFFPAALLEAIAVAGAELLEQLLASAEYRRASDATIPPEFNVPNEDERPLFAAVDFGLIRNERGELEPRLVEIQGFPSLYCFQVAVAQQFVESYGLDPSLGVILGGAGVDDYYRALHSAIVGAHDPENVVLLEIDPLEQKTLPDFFCTERVCGIRTVNIRDVVKDGKGLSYGREGKRVPIRRIYNRAIVDELVRKKVALPFRFTGPLDVEWAGHPNWFFRISKFALPYLKHRCVPETWFLDRLDSLPPDLENYVLKPLYSFAGLGVVVGPARADLDTIPPEQRHNYILQRRMRFEPVIETPHGPTQAEIRILYIAAIRDKGLGTRAQGLGARGEGLGARKSGNPSRSTLAPSPSSLAPWLLGPAIVRMGRGKMMGVDHNRDLEWVGASAALVR
;
A
#
# COMPACT_ATOMS: atom_id res chain seq x y z
N MET A 1 -0.92 -18.62 -9.48
CA MET A 1 0.57 -18.73 -9.51
C MET A 1 1.04 -19.32 -10.82
N ILE A 2 2.18 -18.86 -11.33
CA ILE A 2 2.79 -19.43 -12.55
C ILE A 2 3.69 -20.60 -12.13
N SER A 3 3.13 -21.81 -12.19
CA SER A 3 3.76 -23.03 -11.64
C SER A 3 5.14 -23.32 -12.23
N ALA A 4 5.34 -23.15 -13.54
CA ALA A 4 6.62 -23.41 -14.18
C ALA A 4 7.75 -22.50 -13.65
N LEU A 5 7.48 -21.20 -13.49
CA LEU A 5 8.44 -20.24 -12.91
C LEU A 5 8.72 -20.58 -11.44
N ARG A 6 7.67 -20.96 -10.69
CA ARG A 6 7.81 -21.35 -9.29
C ARG A 6 8.72 -22.57 -9.12
N GLN A 7 8.48 -23.62 -9.89
CA GLN A 7 9.29 -24.86 -9.85
C GLN A 7 10.74 -24.60 -10.24
N SER A 8 10.96 -23.84 -11.33
CA SER A 8 12.31 -23.46 -11.79
C SER A 8 13.06 -22.66 -10.70
N PHE A 9 12.40 -21.69 -10.06
CA PHE A 9 13.00 -20.93 -8.98
C PHE A 9 13.37 -21.81 -7.79
N ASN A 10 12.43 -22.65 -7.32
CA ASN A 10 12.69 -23.54 -6.17
C ASN A 10 13.86 -24.50 -6.44
N ALA A 11 13.99 -25.02 -7.67
CA ALA A 11 15.09 -25.91 -8.05
C ALA A 11 16.45 -25.19 -8.15
N SER A 12 16.46 -23.91 -8.47
CA SER A 12 17.69 -23.12 -8.65
C SER A 12 18.16 -22.40 -7.39
N TRP A 13 17.32 -22.33 -6.36
CA TRP A 13 17.60 -21.62 -5.11
C TRP A 13 18.66 -22.34 -4.28
N THR A 14 19.51 -21.53 -3.64
CA THR A 14 20.49 -22.03 -2.63
C THR A 14 20.65 -20.99 -1.52
N PRO A 15 21.04 -21.38 -0.29
CA PRO A 15 21.33 -20.43 0.79
C PRO A 15 22.40 -19.40 0.42
N ALA A 16 23.39 -19.78 -0.41
CA ALA A 16 24.44 -18.88 -0.87
C ALA A 16 23.89 -17.77 -1.80
N LYS A 17 23.03 -18.15 -2.75
CA LYS A 17 22.35 -17.17 -3.63
C LYS A 17 21.47 -16.22 -2.82
N TYR A 18 20.78 -16.71 -1.81
CA TYR A 18 19.94 -15.87 -0.97
C TYR A 18 20.75 -14.86 -0.16
N ARG A 19 21.89 -15.27 0.43
CA ARG A 19 22.79 -14.33 1.10
C ARG A 19 23.34 -13.27 0.15
N ALA A 20 23.78 -13.67 -1.03
CA ALA A 20 24.25 -12.74 -2.06
C ALA A 20 23.15 -11.77 -2.53
N PHE A 21 21.90 -12.24 -2.62
CA PHE A 21 20.74 -11.40 -2.91
C PHE A 21 20.52 -10.35 -1.81
N LEU A 22 20.58 -10.72 -0.53
CA LEU A 22 20.40 -9.76 0.58
C LEU A 22 21.49 -8.70 0.60
N GLU A 23 22.78 -9.12 0.41
CA GLU A 23 23.91 -8.20 0.31
C GLU A 23 23.77 -7.22 -0.86
N ALA A 24 23.36 -7.72 -2.04
CA ALA A 24 23.14 -6.90 -3.21
C ALA A 24 21.94 -5.97 -3.04
N LEU A 25 20.90 -6.40 -2.31
CA LEU A 25 19.75 -5.55 -1.97
C LEU A 25 20.17 -4.40 -1.05
N ASP A 26 20.92 -4.68 0.00
CA ASP A 26 21.45 -3.66 0.92
C ASP A 26 22.31 -2.61 0.15
N GLN A 27 23.19 -3.08 -0.76
CA GLN A 27 23.96 -2.19 -1.62
C GLN A 27 23.09 -1.35 -2.55
N ARG A 28 22.06 -1.97 -3.18
CA ARG A 28 21.12 -1.28 -4.07
C ARG A 28 20.37 -0.17 -3.34
N VAL A 29 19.87 -0.45 -2.14
CA VAL A 29 19.07 0.53 -1.37
C VAL A 29 19.93 1.51 -0.57
N GLY A 30 21.20 1.19 -0.32
CA GLY A 30 22.16 2.05 0.36
C GLY A 30 22.11 1.97 1.89
N THR A 31 21.41 0.98 2.45
CA THR A 31 21.33 0.71 3.89
C THR A 31 20.92 -0.74 4.13
N HIS A 32 21.14 -1.24 5.34
CA HIS A 32 20.69 -2.56 5.73
C HIS A 32 19.16 -2.63 5.84
N VAL A 33 18.57 -3.69 5.31
CA VAL A 33 17.13 -3.98 5.41
C VAL A 33 16.87 -4.77 6.70
N HIS A 34 16.39 -4.10 7.74
CA HIS A 34 16.20 -4.67 9.09
C HIS A 34 15.00 -5.62 9.24
N PHE A 35 14.11 -5.70 8.27
CA PHE A 35 12.99 -6.63 8.29
C PHE A 35 13.26 -7.85 7.40
N ARG A 36 12.57 -8.95 7.69
CA ARG A 36 12.76 -10.19 6.93
C ARG A 36 12.26 -10.03 5.50
N VAL A 37 13.18 -10.15 4.54
CA VAL A 37 12.87 -10.33 3.11
C VAL A 37 12.76 -11.83 2.84
N CYS A 38 11.72 -12.26 2.13
CA CYS A 38 11.50 -13.66 1.79
C CYS A 38 12.57 -14.18 0.83
N GLU A 39 12.86 -15.46 0.88
CA GLU A 39 13.81 -16.15 0.01
C GLU A 39 13.41 -16.13 -1.47
N THR A 40 12.19 -15.75 -1.76
CA THR A 40 11.60 -15.90 -3.10
C THR A 40 10.69 -14.75 -3.49
N PRO A 41 10.66 -14.34 -4.78
CA PRO A 41 9.58 -13.53 -5.33
C PRO A 41 8.33 -14.39 -5.54
N CYS A 42 7.21 -13.76 -5.84
CA CYS A 42 5.95 -14.40 -6.18
C CYS A 42 5.62 -14.17 -7.65
N PHE A 43 5.37 -15.23 -8.41
CA PHE A 43 5.07 -15.16 -9.83
C PHE A 43 3.55 -15.24 -10.05
N PHE A 44 2.94 -14.14 -10.47
CA PHE A 44 1.50 -14.04 -10.67
C PHE A 44 1.13 -13.88 -12.15
N PRO A 45 0.01 -14.48 -12.60
CA PRO A 45 -0.58 -14.09 -13.88
C PRO A 45 -1.00 -12.62 -13.86
N ALA A 46 -0.73 -11.88 -14.94
CA ALA A 46 -1.10 -10.47 -15.08
C ALA A 46 -2.58 -10.25 -14.80
N ALA A 47 -3.44 -11.06 -15.41
CA ALA A 47 -4.90 -10.95 -15.26
C ALA A 47 -5.38 -11.04 -13.80
N LEU A 48 -4.71 -11.84 -12.94
CA LEU A 48 -5.07 -11.92 -11.52
C LEU A 48 -4.74 -10.61 -10.79
N LEU A 49 -3.53 -10.09 -10.95
CA LEU A 49 -3.14 -8.85 -10.26
C LEU A 49 -3.88 -7.62 -10.81
N GLU A 50 -4.18 -7.58 -12.11
CA GLU A 50 -5.02 -6.55 -12.70
C GLU A 50 -6.45 -6.57 -12.13
N ALA A 51 -7.06 -7.76 -12.01
CA ALA A 51 -8.37 -7.89 -11.39
C ALA A 51 -8.37 -7.44 -9.91
N ILE A 52 -7.31 -7.75 -9.16
CA ILE A 52 -7.11 -7.29 -7.78
C ILE A 52 -6.96 -5.76 -7.74
N ALA A 53 -6.17 -5.19 -8.66
CA ALA A 53 -5.94 -3.76 -8.73
C ALA A 53 -7.22 -2.98 -9.11
N VAL A 54 -8.01 -3.51 -10.04
CA VAL A 54 -9.32 -2.94 -10.38
C VAL A 54 -10.26 -2.96 -9.18
N ALA A 55 -10.37 -4.08 -8.48
CA ALA A 55 -11.20 -4.18 -7.29
C ALA A 55 -10.78 -3.16 -6.21
N GLY A 56 -9.48 -2.95 -6.01
CA GLY A 56 -8.99 -1.93 -5.07
C GLY A 56 -9.30 -0.50 -5.50
N ALA A 57 -9.20 -0.19 -6.79
CA ALA A 57 -9.60 1.12 -7.33
C ALA A 57 -11.11 1.35 -7.15
N GLU A 58 -11.96 0.35 -7.43
CA GLU A 58 -13.41 0.41 -7.20
C GLU A 58 -13.76 0.68 -5.73
N LEU A 59 -13.05 0.06 -4.80
CA LEU A 59 -13.22 0.30 -3.36
C LEU A 59 -12.85 1.74 -2.97
N LEU A 60 -11.74 2.25 -3.49
CA LEU A 60 -11.32 3.63 -3.25
C LEU A 60 -12.36 4.63 -3.79
N GLU A 61 -12.81 4.45 -5.03
CA GLU A 61 -13.82 5.33 -5.62
C GLU A 61 -15.18 5.23 -4.90
N GLN A 62 -15.56 4.05 -4.40
CA GLN A 62 -16.77 3.89 -3.58
C GLN A 62 -16.72 4.75 -2.31
N LEU A 63 -15.59 4.74 -1.60
CA LEU A 63 -15.40 5.58 -0.42
C LEU A 63 -15.46 7.07 -0.76
N LEU A 64 -14.73 7.48 -1.81
CA LEU A 64 -14.67 8.88 -2.22
C LEU A 64 -16.02 9.43 -2.71
N ALA A 65 -16.85 8.59 -3.32
CA ALA A 65 -18.19 8.95 -3.76
C ALA A 65 -19.25 8.96 -2.64
N SER A 66 -18.97 8.32 -1.50
CA SER A 66 -19.95 8.21 -0.41
C SER A 66 -19.95 9.46 0.48
N ALA A 67 -21.01 10.28 0.35
CA ALA A 67 -21.21 11.43 1.22
C ALA A 67 -21.42 11.05 2.70
N GLU A 68 -22.03 9.88 2.95
CA GLU A 68 -22.18 9.33 4.32
C GLU A 68 -20.84 9.04 4.94
N TYR A 69 -19.98 8.27 4.24
CA TYR A 69 -18.64 7.96 4.70
C TYR A 69 -17.79 9.22 4.92
N ARG A 70 -17.82 10.17 3.97
CA ARG A 70 -17.04 11.41 4.09
C ARG A 70 -17.39 12.17 5.35
N ARG A 71 -18.70 12.36 5.65
CA ARG A 71 -19.16 12.99 6.90
C ARG A 71 -18.76 12.20 8.15
N ALA A 72 -18.92 10.87 8.10
CA ALA A 72 -18.57 10.02 9.23
C ALA A 72 -17.04 10.04 9.50
N SER A 73 -16.23 10.09 8.45
CA SER A 73 -14.77 10.15 8.55
C SER A 73 -14.23 11.48 9.09
N ASP A 74 -15.02 12.57 9.07
CA ASP A 74 -14.63 13.83 9.71
C ASP A 74 -14.37 13.65 11.22
N ALA A 75 -15.20 12.83 11.87
CA ALA A 75 -15.08 12.53 13.29
C ALA A 75 -13.85 11.66 13.65
N THR A 76 -13.20 11.06 12.66
CA THR A 76 -12.02 10.22 12.90
C THR A 76 -10.73 11.03 13.02
N ILE A 77 -10.74 12.30 12.60
CA ILE A 77 -9.57 13.18 12.62
C ILE A 77 -9.52 13.88 13.97
N PRO A 78 -8.49 13.62 14.81
CA PRO A 78 -8.35 14.33 16.06
C PRO A 78 -8.22 15.83 15.80
N PRO A 79 -8.91 16.71 16.57
CA PRO A 79 -8.92 18.15 16.31
C PRO A 79 -7.53 18.78 16.20
N GLU A 80 -6.56 18.32 17.00
CA GLU A 80 -5.18 18.81 17.00
C GLU A 80 -4.36 18.38 15.77
N PHE A 81 -4.84 17.41 15.00
CA PHE A 81 -4.21 16.90 13.77
C PHE A 81 -5.04 17.18 12.51
N ASN A 82 -6.13 17.91 12.63
CA ASN A 82 -6.95 18.27 11.47
C ASN A 82 -6.29 19.39 10.66
N VAL A 83 -5.55 19.00 9.65
CA VAL A 83 -4.81 19.92 8.77
C VAL A 83 -5.79 20.62 7.84
N PRO A 84 -5.69 21.97 7.69
CA PRO A 84 -6.54 22.70 6.75
C PRO A 84 -6.18 22.44 5.29
N ASN A 85 -7.11 22.80 4.38
CA ASN A 85 -6.95 22.73 2.93
C ASN A 85 -6.73 21.30 2.41
N GLU A 86 -7.54 20.37 2.90
CA GLU A 86 -7.51 18.97 2.47
C GLU A 86 -7.87 18.81 0.98
N ASP A 87 -7.11 18.00 0.27
CA ASP A 87 -7.39 17.62 -1.09
C ASP A 87 -8.68 16.76 -1.19
N GLU A 88 -9.37 16.82 -2.34
CA GLU A 88 -10.61 16.05 -2.56
C GLU A 88 -10.40 14.52 -2.52
N ARG A 89 -9.18 14.07 -2.78
CA ARG A 89 -8.79 12.64 -2.76
C ARG A 89 -7.38 12.45 -2.23
N PRO A 90 -7.07 11.26 -1.67
CA PRO A 90 -5.71 10.93 -1.26
C PRO A 90 -4.79 10.86 -2.48
N LEU A 91 -3.60 11.40 -2.34
CA LEU A 91 -2.55 11.27 -3.37
C LEU A 91 -2.01 9.84 -3.43
N PHE A 92 -1.93 9.18 -2.28
CA PHE A 92 -1.45 7.82 -2.12
C PHE A 92 -2.47 6.96 -1.39
N ALA A 93 -2.67 5.75 -1.88
CA ALA A 93 -3.49 4.75 -1.20
C ALA A 93 -2.88 3.35 -1.37
N ALA A 94 -3.15 2.48 -0.42
CA ALA A 94 -2.76 1.08 -0.48
C ALA A 94 -3.96 0.20 -0.09
N VAL A 95 -4.14 -0.90 -0.81
CA VAL A 95 -5.23 -1.86 -0.56
C VAL A 95 -4.65 -3.26 -0.45
N ASP A 96 -4.90 -3.92 0.67
CA ASP A 96 -4.37 -5.23 1.00
C ASP A 96 -5.42 -6.31 0.75
N PHE A 97 -5.04 -7.34 0.01
CA PHE A 97 -5.90 -8.48 -0.31
C PHE A 97 -5.27 -9.80 0.11
N GLY A 98 -6.08 -10.67 0.69
CA GLY A 98 -5.78 -12.10 0.77
C GLY A 98 -6.41 -12.84 -0.39
N LEU A 99 -5.84 -13.99 -0.77
CA LEU A 99 -6.42 -14.89 -1.75
C LEU A 99 -7.17 -16.01 -1.04
N ILE A 100 -8.41 -16.23 -1.42
CA ILE A 100 -9.21 -17.38 -0.97
C ILE A 100 -9.61 -18.23 -2.17
N ARG A 101 -10.11 -19.42 -1.91
CA ARG A 101 -10.74 -20.27 -2.93
C ARG A 101 -12.26 -20.21 -2.78
N ASN A 102 -12.95 -19.85 -3.86
CA ASN A 102 -14.41 -19.83 -3.89
C ASN A 102 -15.00 -21.25 -4.03
N GLU A 103 -16.32 -21.36 -4.01
CA GLU A 103 -17.04 -22.63 -4.13
C GLU A 103 -16.77 -23.36 -5.46
N ARG A 104 -16.33 -22.64 -6.49
CA ARG A 104 -15.95 -23.21 -7.80
C ARG A 104 -14.49 -23.64 -7.86
N GLY A 105 -13.74 -23.47 -6.76
CA GLY A 105 -12.32 -23.76 -6.69
C GLY A 105 -11.43 -22.68 -7.33
N GLU A 106 -11.96 -21.51 -7.70
CA GLU A 106 -11.22 -20.40 -8.31
C GLU A 106 -10.63 -19.51 -7.22
N LEU A 107 -9.46 -18.92 -7.49
CA LEU A 107 -8.86 -17.94 -6.59
C LEU A 107 -9.57 -16.59 -6.73
N GLU A 108 -9.96 -16.02 -5.61
CA GLU A 108 -10.56 -14.69 -5.53
C GLU A 108 -9.88 -13.84 -4.47
N PRO A 109 -9.76 -12.51 -4.71
CA PRO A 109 -9.30 -11.59 -3.69
C PRO A 109 -10.36 -11.35 -2.61
N ARG A 110 -9.90 -11.18 -1.38
CA ARG A 110 -10.68 -10.65 -0.25
C ARG A 110 -9.95 -9.52 0.42
N LEU A 111 -10.65 -8.43 0.68
CA LEU A 111 -10.10 -7.24 1.29
C LEU A 111 -9.66 -7.50 2.74
N VAL A 112 -8.42 -7.19 3.04
CA VAL A 112 -7.85 -7.26 4.41
C VAL A 112 -7.94 -5.92 5.08
N GLU A 113 -7.38 -4.88 4.43
CA GLU A 113 -7.41 -3.49 4.89
C GLU A 113 -7.18 -2.51 3.74
N ILE A 114 -7.44 -1.24 4.02
CA ILE A 114 -7.23 -0.13 3.10
C ILE A 114 -6.57 1.02 3.87
N GLN A 115 -5.63 1.72 3.24
CA GLN A 115 -4.82 2.75 3.89
C GLN A 115 -4.63 3.97 2.99
N GLY A 116 -4.84 5.17 3.53
CA GLY A 116 -4.56 6.45 2.87
C GLY A 116 -3.19 7.02 3.26
N PHE A 117 -2.18 6.16 3.34
CA PHE A 117 -0.83 6.51 3.80
C PHE A 117 0.23 5.87 2.92
N PRO A 118 1.24 6.63 2.42
CA PRO A 118 2.28 6.09 1.56
C PRO A 118 3.31 5.28 2.35
N SER A 119 3.68 4.10 1.84
CA SER A 119 4.78 3.30 2.38
C SER A 119 5.34 2.35 1.34
N LEU A 120 6.67 2.27 1.24
CA LEU A 120 7.43 1.34 0.41
C LEU A 120 7.26 1.55 -1.11
N TYR A 121 6.88 2.73 -1.57
CA TYR A 121 6.64 3.02 -2.98
C TYR A 121 7.92 2.93 -3.84
N CYS A 122 9.08 3.33 -3.30
CA CYS A 122 10.36 3.20 -3.99
C CYS A 122 11.06 1.87 -3.71
N PHE A 123 11.09 1.44 -2.44
CA PHE A 123 11.79 0.24 -2.02
C PHE A 123 11.26 -1.02 -2.72
N GLN A 124 9.95 -1.11 -2.94
CA GLN A 124 9.34 -2.30 -3.54
C GLN A 124 9.81 -2.56 -4.97
N VAL A 125 10.08 -1.50 -5.74
CA VAL A 125 10.70 -1.61 -7.07
C VAL A 125 12.12 -2.18 -6.96
N ALA A 126 12.92 -1.67 -6.01
CA ALA A 126 14.28 -2.12 -5.79
C ALA A 126 14.34 -3.61 -5.44
N VAL A 127 13.46 -4.09 -4.57
CA VAL A 127 13.34 -5.52 -4.20
C VAL A 127 13.00 -6.37 -5.42
N ALA A 128 11.99 -5.97 -6.19
CA ALA A 128 11.55 -6.71 -7.36
C ALA A 128 12.66 -6.82 -8.41
N GLN A 129 13.33 -5.71 -8.73
CA GLN A 129 14.47 -5.69 -9.65
C GLN A 129 15.63 -6.53 -9.13
N GLN A 130 15.92 -6.48 -7.82
CA GLN A 130 17.02 -7.26 -7.24
C GLN A 130 16.75 -8.77 -7.33
N PHE A 131 15.49 -9.21 -7.19
CA PHE A 131 15.14 -10.61 -7.46
C PHE A 131 15.41 -11.00 -8.90
N VAL A 132 15.00 -10.16 -9.87
CA VAL A 132 15.23 -10.45 -11.29
C VAL A 132 16.72 -10.59 -11.57
N GLU A 133 17.54 -9.67 -11.11
CA GLU A 133 18.98 -9.63 -11.36
C GLU A 133 19.74 -10.76 -10.64
N SER A 134 19.55 -10.91 -9.32
CA SER A 134 20.32 -11.88 -8.51
C SER A 134 20.05 -13.33 -8.88
N TYR A 135 18.85 -13.61 -9.38
CA TYR A 135 18.49 -14.98 -9.77
C TYR A 135 18.48 -15.21 -11.28
N GLY A 136 18.86 -14.20 -12.08
CA GLY A 136 18.87 -14.29 -13.53
C GLY A 136 17.50 -14.64 -14.13
N LEU A 137 16.43 -14.02 -13.57
CA LEU A 137 15.07 -14.26 -14.03
C LEU A 137 14.83 -13.54 -15.37
N ASP A 138 13.77 -13.96 -16.06
CA ASP A 138 13.37 -13.34 -17.33
C ASP A 138 13.14 -11.82 -17.12
N PRO A 139 13.90 -10.93 -17.79
CA PRO A 139 13.77 -9.48 -17.63
C PRO A 139 12.43 -8.92 -18.15
N SER A 140 11.67 -9.72 -18.89
CA SER A 140 10.31 -9.35 -19.34
C SER A 140 9.24 -9.49 -18.24
N LEU A 141 9.59 -10.06 -17.08
CA LEU A 141 8.69 -10.11 -15.94
C LEU A 141 8.36 -8.69 -15.46
N GLY A 142 7.08 -8.36 -15.46
CA GLY A 142 6.58 -7.06 -15.04
C GLY A 142 6.80 -6.83 -13.54
N VAL A 143 7.33 -5.66 -13.19
CA VAL A 143 7.51 -5.20 -11.81
C VAL A 143 6.38 -4.23 -11.42
N ILE A 144 5.98 -3.40 -12.37
CA ILE A 144 4.90 -2.41 -12.19
C ILE A 144 3.60 -2.98 -12.77
N LEU A 145 2.51 -2.81 -12.04
CA LEU A 145 1.19 -3.23 -12.53
C LEU A 145 0.66 -2.29 -13.61
N GLY A 146 -0.26 -2.77 -14.43
CA GLY A 146 -0.85 -1.97 -15.51
C GLY A 146 0.06 -1.76 -16.72
N GLY A 147 1.19 -2.50 -16.81
CA GLY A 147 2.08 -2.49 -17.98
C GLY A 147 3.02 -1.27 -18.10
N ALA A 148 3.08 -0.41 -17.09
CA ALA A 148 4.02 0.71 -17.07
C ALA A 148 5.47 0.21 -16.86
N GLY A 149 6.44 0.90 -17.49
CA GLY A 149 7.85 0.69 -17.19
C GLY A 149 8.25 1.28 -15.84
N VAL A 150 9.38 0.80 -15.29
CA VAL A 150 9.91 1.32 -14.01
C VAL A 150 10.21 2.82 -14.10
N ASP A 151 10.76 3.28 -15.23
CA ASP A 151 11.09 4.70 -15.42
C ASP A 151 9.83 5.58 -15.50
N ASP A 152 8.76 5.08 -16.13
CA ASP A 152 7.47 5.78 -16.19
C ASP A 152 6.86 5.89 -14.79
N TYR A 153 6.93 4.81 -14.03
CA TYR A 153 6.49 4.80 -12.64
C TYR A 153 7.29 5.78 -11.77
N TYR A 154 8.62 5.78 -11.89
CA TYR A 154 9.45 6.71 -11.12
C TYR A 154 9.21 8.17 -11.50
N ARG A 155 8.96 8.47 -12.78
CA ARG A 155 8.54 9.82 -13.21
C ARG A 155 7.21 10.23 -12.58
N ALA A 156 6.24 9.34 -12.56
CA ALA A 156 4.95 9.60 -11.93
C ALA A 156 5.06 9.79 -10.42
N LEU A 157 5.85 8.95 -9.74
CA LEU A 157 6.11 9.05 -8.31
C LEU A 157 6.86 10.35 -7.96
N HIS A 158 7.88 10.70 -8.73
CA HIS A 158 8.60 11.98 -8.59
C HIS A 158 7.63 13.16 -8.74
N SER A 159 6.80 13.17 -9.78
CA SER A 159 5.80 14.21 -9.99
C SER A 159 4.80 14.29 -8.82
N ALA A 160 4.37 13.16 -8.28
CA ALA A 160 3.45 13.11 -7.13
C ALA A 160 4.10 13.67 -5.86
N ILE A 161 5.36 13.35 -5.60
CA ILE A 161 6.07 13.76 -4.39
C ILE A 161 6.58 15.20 -4.50
N VAL A 162 7.26 15.54 -5.60
CA VAL A 162 7.93 16.83 -5.76
C VAL A 162 6.97 17.93 -6.25
N GLY A 163 6.02 17.57 -7.11
CA GLY A 163 5.12 18.53 -7.73
C GLY A 163 5.88 19.51 -8.63
N ALA A 164 5.55 20.80 -8.51
CA ALA A 164 6.17 21.89 -9.25
C ALA A 164 7.35 22.55 -8.49
N HIS A 165 7.78 21.97 -7.36
CA HIS A 165 8.82 22.56 -6.52
C HIS A 165 10.22 22.09 -6.91
N ASP A 166 11.23 22.87 -6.50
CA ASP A 166 12.61 22.42 -6.48
C ASP A 166 12.74 21.27 -5.46
N PRO A 167 13.35 20.13 -5.81
CA PRO A 167 13.53 19.03 -4.87
C PRO A 167 14.22 19.41 -3.55
N GLU A 168 15.09 20.41 -3.56
CA GLU A 168 15.72 20.94 -2.34
C GLU A 168 14.69 21.51 -1.34
N ASN A 169 13.57 22.01 -1.83
CA ASN A 169 12.49 22.57 -1.00
C ASN A 169 11.39 21.55 -0.66
N VAL A 170 11.58 20.27 -1.03
CA VAL A 170 10.68 19.16 -0.71
C VAL A 170 11.36 18.21 0.25
N VAL A 171 10.66 17.84 1.31
CA VAL A 171 11.21 16.91 2.33
C VAL A 171 10.32 15.69 2.51
N LEU A 172 10.95 14.52 2.71
CA LEU A 172 10.33 13.38 3.36
C LEU A 172 10.39 13.64 4.86
N LEU A 173 9.24 13.86 5.50
CA LEU A 173 9.15 14.16 6.92
C LEU A 173 8.85 12.92 7.72
N GLU A 174 9.71 12.58 8.69
CA GLU A 174 9.55 11.36 9.50
C GLU A 174 9.99 11.60 10.95
N ILE A 175 9.59 10.72 11.85
CA ILE A 175 10.01 10.67 13.26
C ILE A 175 11.21 9.76 13.36
N ASP A 176 12.34 10.30 13.86
CA ASP A 176 13.56 9.52 14.10
C ASP A 176 13.88 8.58 12.92
N PRO A 177 14.08 9.12 11.70
CA PRO A 177 14.07 8.33 10.45
C PRO A 177 15.10 7.20 10.42
N LEU A 178 16.25 7.35 11.10
CA LEU A 178 17.28 6.31 11.15
C LEU A 178 16.87 5.09 11.98
N GLU A 179 15.86 5.22 12.83
CA GLU A 179 15.31 4.13 13.66
C GLU A 179 14.14 3.42 12.98
N GLN A 180 13.66 3.92 11.85
CA GLN A 180 12.49 3.38 11.18
C GLN A 180 12.83 2.10 10.40
N LYS A 181 12.00 1.06 10.57
CA LYS A 181 12.12 -0.18 9.76
C LYS A 181 12.03 0.08 8.25
N THR A 182 11.35 1.16 7.85
CA THR A 182 11.18 1.56 6.45
C THR A 182 12.27 2.49 5.93
N LEU A 183 13.38 2.66 6.68
CA LEU A 183 14.54 3.46 6.26
C LEU A 183 15.03 3.15 4.83
N PRO A 184 15.05 1.89 4.34
CA PRO A 184 15.41 1.61 2.95
C PRO A 184 14.53 2.32 1.91
N ASP A 185 13.23 2.52 2.19
CA ASP A 185 12.33 3.27 1.33
C ASP A 185 12.67 4.76 1.28
N PHE A 186 13.14 5.32 2.40
CA PHE A 186 13.55 6.73 2.48
C PHE A 186 14.77 6.98 1.59
N PHE A 187 15.81 6.14 1.68
CA PHE A 187 17.00 6.24 0.82
C PHE A 187 16.67 6.07 -0.66
N CYS A 188 15.78 5.13 -1.00
CA CYS A 188 15.31 4.96 -2.35
C CYS A 188 14.54 6.20 -2.84
N THR A 189 13.67 6.77 -1.99
CA THR A 189 12.88 7.96 -2.30
C THR A 189 13.78 9.20 -2.49
N GLU A 190 14.76 9.40 -1.63
CA GLU A 190 15.76 10.48 -1.79
C GLU A 190 16.46 10.40 -3.15
N ARG A 191 16.88 9.19 -3.54
CA ARG A 191 17.59 8.98 -4.81
C ARG A 191 16.71 9.20 -6.03
N VAL A 192 15.46 8.72 -5.99
CA VAL A 192 14.51 8.84 -7.10
C VAL A 192 13.99 10.27 -7.24
N CYS A 193 13.71 10.93 -6.12
CA CYS A 193 13.07 12.24 -6.11
C CYS A 193 14.03 13.41 -5.93
N GLY A 194 15.29 13.18 -5.55
CA GLY A 194 16.26 14.26 -5.28
C GLY A 194 15.98 15.03 -3.98
N ILE A 195 15.07 14.57 -3.15
CA ILE A 195 14.63 15.20 -1.90
C ILE A 195 15.48 14.79 -0.70
N ARG A 196 15.19 15.31 0.49
CA ARG A 196 15.85 14.91 1.74
C ARG A 196 14.85 14.38 2.75
N THR A 197 15.28 13.35 3.48
CA THR A 197 14.60 12.89 4.69
C THR A 197 14.98 13.79 5.86
N VAL A 198 13.97 14.35 6.51
CA VAL A 198 14.13 15.28 7.63
C VAL A 198 13.41 14.74 8.85
N ASN A 199 14.11 14.70 9.99
CA ASN A 199 13.46 14.39 11.26
C ASN A 199 12.53 15.55 11.63
N ILE A 200 11.28 15.24 11.95
CA ILE A 200 10.29 16.27 12.33
C ILE A 200 10.77 17.16 13.49
N ARG A 201 11.63 16.63 14.37
CA ARG A 201 12.23 17.36 15.50
C ARG A 201 13.20 18.45 15.06
N ASP A 202 13.81 18.29 13.87
CA ASP A 202 14.83 19.21 13.33
C ASP A 202 14.24 20.31 12.46
N VAL A 203 12.92 20.30 12.25
CA VAL A 203 12.23 21.33 11.51
C VAL A 203 12.21 22.62 12.34
N VAL A 204 12.50 23.73 11.70
CA VAL A 204 12.45 25.07 12.32
C VAL A 204 11.29 25.85 11.73
N LYS A 205 10.42 26.37 12.60
CA LYS A 205 9.29 27.23 12.23
C LYS A 205 9.65 28.71 12.42
N ASP A 206 9.38 29.50 11.39
CA ASP A 206 9.46 30.95 11.44
C ASP A 206 8.24 31.58 10.77
N GLY A 207 7.42 32.25 11.56
CA GLY A 207 6.12 32.74 11.10
C GLY A 207 5.24 31.58 10.60
N LYS A 208 4.87 31.58 9.31
CA LYS A 208 4.15 30.51 8.62
C LYS A 208 5.12 29.54 7.91
N GLY A 209 6.38 29.92 7.75
CA GLY A 209 7.39 29.16 7.03
C GLY A 209 7.98 28.03 7.88
N LEU A 210 8.32 26.93 7.21
CA LEU A 210 9.12 25.84 7.75
C LEU A 210 10.46 25.78 7.02
N SER A 211 11.50 25.35 7.73
CA SER A 211 12.84 25.17 7.17
C SER A 211 13.57 24.02 7.86
N TYR A 212 14.61 23.49 7.19
CA TYR A 212 15.53 22.52 7.78
C TYR A 212 16.98 22.95 7.60
N GLY A 213 17.88 22.37 8.37
CA GLY A 213 19.32 22.63 8.29
C GLY A 213 19.99 21.76 7.23
N ARG A 214 20.81 22.38 6.34
CA ARG A 214 21.67 21.68 5.39
C ARG A 214 22.99 22.43 5.24
N GLU A 215 24.12 21.76 5.50
CA GLU A 215 25.47 22.31 5.31
C GLU A 215 25.65 23.71 5.97
N GLY A 216 25.09 23.88 7.17
CA GLY A 216 25.15 25.14 7.92
C GLY A 216 24.17 26.23 7.44
N LYS A 217 23.37 25.96 6.42
CA LYS A 217 22.34 26.88 5.90
C LYS A 217 20.94 26.40 6.27
N ARG A 218 19.98 27.35 6.32
CA ARG A 218 18.55 27.05 6.42
C ARG A 218 17.95 26.98 5.03
N VAL A 219 17.33 25.84 4.72
CA VAL A 219 16.64 25.59 3.45
C VAL A 219 15.13 25.64 3.71
N PRO A 220 14.35 26.45 2.97
CA PRO A 220 12.91 26.52 3.11
C PRO A 220 12.25 25.20 2.70
N ILE A 221 11.25 24.76 3.47
CA ILE A 221 10.37 23.64 3.11
C ILE A 221 9.13 24.23 2.45
N ARG A 222 8.85 23.85 1.21
CA ARG A 222 7.67 24.25 0.44
C ARG A 222 6.67 23.12 0.29
N ARG A 223 7.15 21.87 0.32
CA ARG A 223 6.30 20.69 0.20
C ARG A 223 6.80 19.58 1.11
N ILE A 224 5.87 18.85 1.69
CA ILE A 224 6.15 17.76 2.64
C ILE A 224 5.55 16.45 2.12
N TYR A 225 6.40 15.46 1.86
CA TYR A 225 6.01 14.08 1.74
C TYR A 225 5.93 13.49 3.14
N ASN A 226 4.70 13.43 3.69
CA ASN A 226 4.49 13.07 5.08
C ASN A 226 4.56 11.57 5.32
N ARG A 227 5.53 11.16 6.14
CA ARG A 227 5.71 9.79 6.59
C ARG A 227 5.56 9.65 8.11
N ALA A 228 5.46 10.76 8.84
CA ALA A 228 5.26 10.77 10.29
C ALA A 228 3.83 10.33 10.63
N ILE A 229 3.73 9.23 11.38
CA ILE A 229 2.46 8.64 11.80
C ILE A 229 2.00 9.27 13.12
N VAL A 230 0.78 9.76 13.16
CA VAL A 230 0.23 10.45 14.34
C VAL A 230 0.25 9.58 15.60
N ASP A 231 -0.11 8.31 15.50
CA ASP A 231 -0.03 7.38 16.63
C ASP A 231 1.38 7.30 17.23
N GLU A 232 2.40 7.36 16.38
CA GLU A 232 3.79 7.33 16.83
C GLU A 232 4.18 8.66 17.48
N LEU A 233 3.73 9.79 16.91
CA LEU A 233 3.92 11.11 17.51
C LEU A 233 3.36 11.18 18.94
N VAL A 234 2.14 10.67 19.12
CA VAL A 234 1.46 10.65 20.43
C VAL A 234 2.15 9.67 21.39
N ARG A 235 2.40 8.43 20.96
CA ARG A 235 3.02 7.39 21.78
C ARG A 235 4.43 7.76 22.23
N LYS A 236 5.25 8.33 21.34
CA LYS A 236 6.60 8.81 21.64
C LYS A 236 6.62 10.18 22.31
N LYS A 237 5.45 10.82 22.52
CA LYS A 237 5.34 12.17 23.09
C LYS A 237 6.28 13.16 22.39
N VAL A 238 6.28 13.15 21.07
CA VAL A 238 7.18 13.99 20.26
C VAL A 238 6.82 15.46 20.46
N ALA A 239 7.78 16.27 20.93
CA ALA A 239 7.63 17.70 20.95
C ALA A 239 7.70 18.24 19.52
N LEU A 240 6.57 18.71 18.99
CA LEU A 240 6.47 19.22 17.63
C LEU A 240 6.92 20.68 17.56
N PRO A 241 7.78 21.04 16.58
CA PRO A 241 8.20 22.43 16.38
C PRO A 241 7.10 23.30 15.75
N PHE A 242 6.04 22.69 15.23
CA PHE A 242 4.88 23.35 14.65
C PHE A 242 3.58 22.62 15.00
N ARG A 243 2.45 23.29 14.80
CA ARG A 243 1.13 22.66 14.93
C ARG A 243 0.61 22.31 13.55
N PHE A 244 0.10 21.08 13.37
CA PHE A 244 -0.54 20.63 12.12
C PHE A 244 -1.75 21.49 11.73
N THR A 245 -2.49 21.98 12.73
CA THR A 245 -3.64 22.89 12.56
C THR A 245 -3.26 24.35 12.33
N GLY A 246 -1.96 24.67 12.45
CA GLY A 246 -1.47 26.06 12.29
C GLY A 246 -1.44 26.49 10.82
N PRO A 247 -1.41 27.81 10.59
CA PRO A 247 -1.23 28.34 9.25
C PRO A 247 0.22 28.09 8.80
N LEU A 248 0.42 27.09 7.99
CA LEU A 248 1.71 26.73 7.40
C LEU A 248 1.72 27.06 5.92
N ASP A 249 2.84 27.63 5.45
CA ASP A 249 3.07 27.93 4.03
C ASP A 249 3.77 26.75 3.34
N VAL A 250 3.10 25.59 3.38
CA VAL A 250 3.57 24.34 2.79
C VAL A 250 2.44 23.60 2.08
N GLU A 251 2.79 22.86 1.05
CA GLU A 251 1.93 21.88 0.41
C GLU A 251 2.19 20.48 0.98
N TRP A 252 1.20 19.62 0.92
CA TRP A 252 1.32 18.22 1.34
C TRP A 252 1.33 17.28 0.14
N ALA A 253 2.40 16.50 -0.04
CA ALA A 253 2.39 15.34 -0.91
C ALA A 253 1.82 14.14 -0.13
N GLY A 254 0.51 13.99 -0.22
CA GLY A 254 -0.25 13.11 0.68
C GLY A 254 -0.72 13.87 1.94
N HIS A 255 -1.91 14.47 1.84
CA HIS A 255 -2.48 15.27 2.94
C HIS A 255 -2.69 14.41 4.19
N PRO A 256 -2.25 14.87 5.39
CA PRO A 256 -2.24 14.06 6.61
C PRO A 256 -3.61 13.52 7.05
N ASN A 257 -4.70 14.24 6.76
CA ASN A 257 -6.05 13.81 7.14
C ASN A 257 -6.46 12.47 6.52
N TRP A 258 -5.92 12.12 5.33
CA TRP A 258 -6.24 10.87 4.66
C TRP A 258 -5.76 9.63 5.41
N PHE A 259 -4.75 9.76 6.26
CA PHE A 259 -4.34 8.72 7.19
C PHE A 259 -5.48 8.25 8.11
N PHE A 260 -6.28 9.20 8.60
CA PHE A 260 -7.43 8.90 9.46
C PHE A 260 -8.62 8.45 8.64
N ARG A 261 -8.91 9.16 7.55
CA ARG A 261 -10.05 8.87 6.70
C ARG A 261 -9.99 7.46 6.14
N ILE A 262 -8.92 7.11 5.43
CA ILE A 262 -8.76 5.79 4.84
C ILE A 262 -7.91 4.90 5.75
N SER A 263 -8.61 4.21 6.63
CA SER A 263 -8.10 3.26 7.62
C SER A 263 -9.06 2.09 7.76
N LYS A 264 -8.90 1.25 8.79
CA LYS A 264 -9.88 0.20 9.11
C LYS A 264 -11.29 0.74 9.37
N PHE A 265 -11.42 2.03 9.71
CA PHE A 265 -12.71 2.73 9.81
C PHE A 265 -13.53 2.66 8.51
N ALA A 266 -12.86 2.61 7.36
CA ALA A 266 -13.53 2.55 6.07
C ALA A 266 -14.26 1.22 5.81
N LEU A 267 -13.80 0.11 6.43
CA LEU A 267 -14.25 -1.24 6.08
C LEU A 267 -15.76 -1.46 6.22
N PRO A 268 -16.46 -1.00 7.28
CA PRO A 268 -17.91 -1.17 7.41
C PRO A 268 -18.75 -0.39 6.37
N TYR A 269 -18.16 0.61 5.71
CA TYR A 269 -18.86 1.41 4.68
C TYR A 269 -18.73 0.83 3.27
N LEU A 270 -17.83 -0.15 3.09
CA LEU A 270 -17.57 -0.76 1.79
C LEU A 270 -18.58 -1.89 1.49
N LYS A 271 -19.13 -1.86 0.27
CA LYS A 271 -20.06 -2.89 -0.23
C LYS A 271 -19.54 -3.39 -1.58
N HIS A 272 -18.77 -4.44 -1.55
CA HIS A 272 -18.21 -5.06 -2.75
C HIS A 272 -18.02 -6.56 -2.52
N ARG A 273 -18.06 -7.37 -3.59
CA ARG A 273 -17.92 -8.83 -3.52
C ARG A 273 -16.65 -9.32 -2.80
N CYS A 274 -15.56 -8.52 -2.86
CA CYS A 274 -14.31 -8.86 -2.18
C CYS A 274 -14.26 -8.40 -0.73
N VAL A 275 -15.23 -7.66 -0.23
CA VAL A 275 -15.24 -7.14 1.14
C VAL A 275 -15.90 -8.16 2.06
N PRO A 276 -15.20 -8.67 3.08
CA PRO A 276 -15.82 -9.48 4.11
C PRO A 276 -16.80 -8.64 4.92
N GLU A 277 -17.87 -9.25 5.39
CA GLU A 277 -18.78 -8.59 6.33
C GLU A 277 -18.00 -8.01 7.50
N THR A 278 -18.26 -6.72 7.76
CA THR A 278 -17.53 -5.96 8.78
C THR A 278 -18.46 -4.99 9.46
N TRP A 279 -18.44 -4.96 10.79
CA TRP A 279 -19.27 -4.06 11.60
C TRP A 279 -18.41 -3.30 12.61
N PHE A 280 -18.85 -2.11 12.98
CA PHE A 280 -18.38 -1.47 14.19
C PHE A 280 -18.89 -2.25 15.40
N LEU A 281 -18.03 -2.47 16.38
CA LEU A 281 -18.38 -3.31 17.56
C LEU A 281 -19.49 -2.69 18.40
N ASP A 282 -19.58 -1.36 18.45
CA ASP A 282 -20.62 -0.61 19.17
C ASP A 282 -21.98 -0.58 18.45
N ARG A 283 -22.04 -1.00 17.17
CA ARG A 283 -23.26 -1.01 16.35
C ARG A 283 -23.88 -2.40 16.19
N LEU A 284 -23.34 -3.39 16.89
CA LEU A 284 -23.90 -4.73 16.91
C LEU A 284 -24.95 -4.85 18.01
N ASP A 285 -26.20 -5.13 17.65
CA ASP A 285 -27.27 -5.42 18.60
C ASP A 285 -26.98 -6.69 19.42
N SER A 286 -26.35 -7.67 18.80
CA SER A 286 -25.87 -8.90 19.42
C SER A 286 -24.61 -9.41 18.76
N LEU A 287 -23.75 -10.05 19.56
CA LEU A 287 -22.53 -10.66 19.02
C LEU A 287 -22.87 -11.94 18.24
N PRO A 288 -22.16 -12.20 17.11
CA PRO A 288 -22.29 -13.48 16.42
C PRO A 288 -22.01 -14.67 17.34
N PRO A 289 -22.74 -15.79 17.20
CA PRO A 289 -22.52 -16.97 18.03
C PRO A 289 -21.21 -17.71 17.72
N ASP A 290 -20.65 -17.49 16.52
CA ASP A 290 -19.47 -18.16 15.96
C ASP A 290 -18.25 -17.21 15.90
N LEU A 291 -17.90 -16.58 17.02
CA LEU A 291 -16.84 -15.57 17.12
C LEU A 291 -15.47 -16.06 16.61
N GLU A 292 -15.20 -17.35 16.68
CA GLU A 292 -14.00 -17.97 16.10
C GLU A 292 -13.85 -17.75 14.58
N ASN A 293 -14.94 -17.41 13.90
CA ASN A 293 -14.96 -17.07 12.48
C ASN A 293 -14.87 -15.57 12.22
N TYR A 294 -14.43 -14.79 13.21
CA TYR A 294 -14.24 -13.34 13.08
C TYR A 294 -12.84 -12.92 13.47
N VAL A 295 -12.52 -11.66 13.17
CA VAL A 295 -11.31 -10.97 13.58
C VAL A 295 -11.72 -9.65 14.21
N LEU A 296 -11.32 -9.46 15.46
CA LEU A 296 -11.47 -8.20 16.18
C LEU A 296 -10.27 -7.32 15.85
N LYS A 297 -10.52 -6.08 15.40
CA LYS A 297 -9.47 -5.14 14.99
C LYS A 297 -9.68 -3.77 15.62
N PRO A 298 -8.68 -3.18 16.30
CA PRO A 298 -8.71 -1.75 16.62
C PRO A 298 -8.66 -0.91 15.33
N LEU A 299 -9.39 0.21 15.28
CA LEU A 299 -9.45 1.08 14.10
C LEU A 299 -8.08 1.69 13.75
N TYR A 300 -7.37 2.16 14.76
CA TYR A 300 -6.12 2.89 14.61
C TYR A 300 -4.97 2.07 15.21
N SER A 301 -4.53 1.06 14.47
CA SER A 301 -3.38 0.23 14.86
C SER A 301 -2.61 -0.22 13.62
N PHE A 302 -1.28 -0.37 13.76
CA PHE A 302 -0.38 -0.79 12.70
C PHE A 302 0.25 -2.15 13.02
N ALA A 303 0.74 -2.82 11.98
CA ALA A 303 1.45 -4.08 12.06
C ALA A 303 0.70 -5.19 12.86
N GLY A 304 -0.63 -5.15 12.85
CA GLY A 304 -1.46 -6.15 13.53
C GLY A 304 -1.55 -5.99 15.05
N LEU A 305 -1.08 -4.87 15.61
CA LEU A 305 -1.17 -4.62 17.06
C LEU A 305 -2.62 -4.61 17.52
N GLY A 306 -2.95 -5.40 18.54
CA GLY A 306 -4.28 -5.51 19.11
C GLY A 306 -5.31 -6.25 18.24
N VAL A 307 -4.88 -6.87 17.13
CA VAL A 307 -5.75 -7.71 16.30
C VAL A 307 -5.88 -9.10 16.94
N VAL A 308 -7.12 -9.54 17.17
CA VAL A 308 -7.42 -10.88 17.72
C VAL A 308 -8.14 -11.70 16.67
N VAL A 309 -7.54 -12.82 16.24
CA VAL A 309 -8.13 -13.75 15.27
C VAL A 309 -8.89 -14.85 16.01
N GLY A 310 -10.20 -14.96 15.76
CA GLY A 310 -11.09 -15.87 16.47
C GLY A 310 -11.24 -15.45 17.94
N PRO A 311 -11.73 -14.23 18.22
CA PRO A 311 -11.85 -13.74 19.58
C PRO A 311 -12.84 -14.60 20.39
N ALA A 312 -12.52 -14.84 21.64
CA ALA A 312 -13.48 -15.38 22.60
C ALA A 312 -14.39 -14.25 23.11
N ARG A 313 -15.53 -14.60 23.70
CA ARG A 313 -16.43 -13.63 24.34
C ARG A 313 -15.69 -12.77 25.38
N ALA A 314 -14.82 -13.40 26.16
CA ALA A 314 -14.01 -12.72 27.16
C ALA A 314 -13.11 -11.62 26.58
N ASP A 315 -12.58 -11.80 25.36
CA ASP A 315 -11.74 -10.77 24.70
C ASP A 315 -12.55 -9.49 24.42
N LEU A 316 -13.84 -9.64 24.03
CA LEU A 316 -14.73 -8.52 23.77
C LEU A 316 -15.23 -7.87 25.06
N ASP A 317 -15.43 -8.67 26.12
CA ASP A 317 -15.90 -8.19 27.44
C ASP A 317 -14.82 -7.37 28.17
N THR A 318 -13.54 -7.52 27.79
CA THR A 318 -12.44 -6.65 28.27
C THR A 318 -12.49 -5.23 27.71
N ILE A 319 -13.23 -5.00 26.60
CA ILE A 319 -13.35 -3.70 25.96
C ILE A 319 -14.52 -2.93 26.61
N PRO A 320 -14.22 -1.81 27.31
CA PRO A 320 -15.27 -1.00 27.93
C PRO A 320 -16.30 -0.54 26.88
N PRO A 321 -17.60 -0.48 27.21
CA PRO A 321 -18.65 -0.09 26.27
C PRO A 321 -18.37 1.22 25.54
N GLU A 322 -17.82 2.21 26.25
CA GLU A 322 -17.46 3.54 25.72
C GLU A 322 -16.27 3.51 24.75
N GLN A 323 -15.50 2.42 24.70
CA GLN A 323 -14.38 2.24 23.77
C GLN A 323 -14.71 1.35 22.58
N ARG A 324 -15.87 0.69 22.56
CA ARG A 324 -16.24 -0.24 21.48
C ARG A 324 -16.35 0.41 20.11
N HIS A 325 -16.64 1.70 20.06
CA HIS A 325 -16.62 2.47 18.79
C HIS A 325 -15.24 2.53 18.11
N ASN A 326 -14.16 2.21 18.82
CA ASN A 326 -12.80 2.13 18.30
C ASN A 326 -12.42 0.75 17.74
N TYR A 327 -13.37 -0.17 17.63
CA TYR A 327 -13.14 -1.52 17.15
C TYR A 327 -14.12 -1.92 16.06
N ILE A 328 -13.64 -2.78 15.17
CA ILE A 328 -14.49 -3.50 14.21
C ILE A 328 -14.39 -5.01 14.43
N LEU A 329 -15.48 -5.69 14.12
CA LEU A 329 -15.57 -7.14 14.02
C LEU A 329 -15.75 -7.50 12.55
N GLN A 330 -14.74 -8.18 11.94
CA GLN A 330 -14.73 -8.55 10.54
C GLN A 330 -14.82 -10.05 10.38
N ARG A 331 -15.62 -10.55 9.42
CA ARG A 331 -15.67 -11.97 9.05
C ARG A 331 -14.27 -12.46 8.67
N ARG A 332 -13.81 -13.54 9.31
CA ARG A 332 -12.48 -14.12 9.07
C ARG A 332 -12.40 -14.73 7.68
N MET A 333 -11.32 -14.45 6.99
CA MET A 333 -10.95 -15.10 5.75
C MET A 333 -9.92 -16.19 6.01
N ARG A 334 -10.06 -17.31 5.32
CA ARG A 334 -9.05 -18.38 5.30
C ARG A 334 -8.25 -18.23 4.01
N PHE A 335 -7.05 -17.70 4.10
CA PHE A 335 -6.18 -17.54 2.95
C PHE A 335 -5.78 -18.90 2.38
N GLU A 336 -5.89 -19.01 1.06
CA GLU A 336 -5.41 -20.18 0.34
C GLU A 336 -3.87 -20.16 0.27
N PRO A 337 -3.18 -21.25 0.63
CA PRO A 337 -1.73 -21.35 0.50
C PRO A 337 -1.34 -21.61 -0.96
N VAL A 338 -1.14 -20.54 -1.73
CA VAL A 338 -0.96 -20.57 -3.19
C VAL A 338 0.50 -20.57 -3.64
N ILE A 339 1.45 -20.34 -2.74
CA ILE A 339 2.88 -20.24 -3.07
C ILE A 339 3.58 -21.54 -2.64
N GLU A 340 3.90 -22.40 -3.59
CA GLU A 340 4.67 -23.61 -3.31
C GLU A 340 6.12 -23.26 -2.95
N THR A 341 6.59 -23.78 -1.83
CA THR A 341 7.96 -23.63 -1.34
C THR A 341 8.54 -24.98 -0.91
N PRO A 342 9.88 -25.10 -0.76
CA PRO A 342 10.48 -26.34 -0.21
C PRO A 342 10.00 -26.69 1.20
N HIS A 343 9.44 -25.73 1.93
CA HIS A 343 8.87 -25.89 3.27
C HIS A 343 7.34 -26.03 3.28
N GLY A 344 6.75 -26.41 2.13
CA GLY A 344 5.31 -26.52 1.91
C GLY A 344 4.66 -25.24 1.40
N PRO A 345 3.37 -25.30 1.08
CA PRO A 345 2.64 -24.18 0.51
C PRO A 345 2.47 -23.05 1.53
N THR A 346 2.59 -21.83 1.04
CA THR A 346 2.59 -20.60 1.85
C THR A 346 1.50 -19.65 1.37
N GLN A 347 0.86 -18.97 2.29
CA GLN A 347 -0.15 -17.94 2.02
C GLN A 347 0.52 -16.64 1.55
N ALA A 348 -0.22 -15.85 0.78
CA ALA A 348 0.21 -14.53 0.32
C ALA A 348 -0.86 -13.48 0.64
N GLU A 349 -0.43 -12.37 1.21
CA GLU A 349 -1.19 -11.12 1.28
C GLU A 349 -0.57 -10.13 0.29
N ILE A 350 -1.40 -9.58 -0.59
CA ILE A 350 -0.99 -8.74 -1.71
C ILE A 350 -1.45 -7.32 -1.46
N ARG A 351 -0.51 -6.39 -1.37
CA ARG A 351 -0.79 -4.96 -1.27
C ARG A 351 -0.60 -4.31 -2.63
N ILE A 352 -1.63 -3.69 -3.14
CA ILE A 352 -1.59 -2.86 -4.34
C ILE A 352 -1.36 -1.41 -3.94
N LEU A 353 -0.41 -0.75 -4.59
CA LEU A 353 -0.07 0.65 -4.38
C LEU A 353 -0.70 1.52 -5.47
N TYR A 354 -1.37 2.60 -5.06
CA TYR A 354 -2.08 3.53 -5.92
C TYR A 354 -1.52 4.94 -5.75
N ILE A 355 -1.32 5.64 -6.87
CA ILE A 355 -1.00 7.06 -6.92
C ILE A 355 -2.15 7.74 -7.67
N ALA A 356 -2.79 8.75 -7.08
CA ALA A 356 -3.81 9.51 -7.80
C ALA A 356 -3.18 10.27 -8.97
N ALA A 357 -3.80 10.19 -10.14
CA ALA A 357 -3.39 10.99 -11.28
C ALA A 357 -3.54 12.47 -10.94
N ILE A 358 -2.46 13.22 -11.01
CA ILE A 358 -2.45 14.66 -10.78
C ILE A 358 -3.14 15.29 -12.00
N ARG A 359 -4.31 15.88 -11.81
CA ARG A 359 -4.89 16.77 -12.82
C ARG A 359 -4.10 18.08 -12.75
N ASP A 360 -3.31 18.38 -13.79
CA ASP A 360 -2.68 19.68 -13.93
C ASP A 360 -3.71 20.78 -13.80
N LYS A 361 -3.71 21.49 -12.69
CA LYS A 361 -4.45 22.74 -12.52
C LYS A 361 -3.73 23.82 -13.32
N GLY A 362 -3.77 23.75 -14.66
CA GLY A 362 -3.33 24.91 -15.44
C GLY A 362 -2.49 24.70 -16.70
N LEU A 363 -2.28 23.50 -17.22
CA LEU A 363 -1.74 23.31 -18.58
C LEU A 363 -2.73 22.51 -19.41
N GLY A 364 -3.31 23.18 -20.41
CA GLY A 364 -4.27 22.59 -21.32
C GLY A 364 -3.73 21.29 -21.91
N THR A 365 -4.49 20.23 -21.77
CA THR A 365 -4.26 18.92 -22.33
C THR A 365 -4.08 19.03 -23.85
N ARG A 366 -2.84 19.03 -24.34
CA ARG A 366 -2.54 18.52 -25.69
C ARG A 366 -2.43 17.00 -25.58
N ALA A 367 -3.56 16.34 -25.66
CA ALA A 367 -3.61 14.93 -26.05
C ALA A 367 -3.12 14.87 -27.50
N GLN A 368 -1.87 14.50 -27.72
CA GLN A 368 -1.45 14.06 -29.03
C GLN A 368 -2.04 12.69 -29.28
N GLY A 369 -3.19 12.69 -29.99
CA GLY A 369 -3.75 11.50 -30.56
C GLY A 369 -2.78 10.90 -31.59
N LEU A 370 -2.26 9.72 -31.29
CA LEU A 370 -1.71 8.82 -32.28
C LEU A 370 -2.91 8.29 -33.11
N GLY A 371 -3.16 8.95 -34.24
CA GLY A 371 -4.15 8.54 -35.20
C GLY A 371 -3.76 7.21 -35.85
N ALA A 372 -4.49 6.16 -35.51
CA ALA A 372 -4.54 4.97 -36.34
C ALA A 372 -5.41 5.28 -37.58
N ARG A 373 -4.81 5.32 -38.75
CA ARG A 373 -5.52 5.27 -40.03
C ARG A 373 -6.05 3.84 -40.21
N GLY A 374 -7.36 3.69 -40.09
CA GLY A 374 -8.06 2.47 -40.45
C GLY A 374 -8.50 2.55 -41.90
N GLU A 375 -8.12 1.58 -42.68
CA GLU A 375 -8.81 1.23 -43.93
C GLU A 375 -9.76 0.06 -43.64
N GLY A 376 -11.03 0.26 -44.00
CA GLY A 376 -12.07 -0.74 -43.81
C GLY A 376 -12.04 -1.80 -44.89
N LEU A 377 -12.54 -2.97 -44.58
CA LEU A 377 -13.21 -3.87 -45.52
C LEU A 377 -13.92 -5.04 -44.78
N GLY A 378 -15.23 -5.13 -45.00
CA GLY A 378 -15.88 -6.44 -45.23
C GLY A 378 -16.41 -7.22 -44.03
N ALA A 379 -17.71 -7.08 -43.81
CA ALA A 379 -18.52 -7.97 -42.95
C ALA A 379 -18.53 -9.43 -43.42
N ARG A 380 -18.44 -10.37 -42.46
CA ARG A 380 -19.19 -11.65 -42.52
C ARG A 380 -19.54 -12.13 -41.11
N LYS A 381 -20.86 -12.42 -40.95
CA LYS A 381 -21.47 -13.04 -39.75
C LYS A 381 -21.14 -14.52 -39.66
N SER A 382 -20.88 -15.03 -38.47
CA SER A 382 -21.51 -16.18 -37.81
C SER A 382 -20.55 -16.79 -36.77
N GLY A 383 -21.08 -17.13 -35.59
CA GLY A 383 -20.39 -18.00 -34.63
C GLY A 383 -20.56 -17.55 -33.18
N ASN A 384 -21.46 -18.19 -32.50
CA ASN A 384 -21.71 -18.42 -31.07
C ASN A 384 -20.76 -17.78 -30.04
N PRO A 385 -21.25 -17.08 -28.99
CA PRO A 385 -20.39 -16.45 -27.99
C PRO A 385 -20.00 -17.43 -26.91
N SER A 386 -18.81 -17.97 -26.99
CA SER A 386 -18.11 -18.46 -25.81
C SER A 386 -17.75 -17.26 -24.92
N ARG A 387 -18.23 -17.25 -23.68
CA ARG A 387 -17.91 -16.24 -22.65
C ARG A 387 -16.41 -16.18 -22.45
N SER A 388 -15.74 -15.28 -23.13
CA SER A 388 -14.41 -14.83 -22.81
C SER A 388 -14.52 -13.93 -21.58
N THR A 389 -13.82 -14.30 -20.50
CA THR A 389 -13.56 -13.41 -19.36
C THR A 389 -12.82 -12.18 -19.87
N LEU A 390 -13.54 -11.05 -19.97
CA LEU A 390 -13.01 -9.79 -20.42
C LEU A 390 -11.89 -9.32 -19.49
N ALA A 391 -10.69 -9.16 -20.04
CA ALA A 391 -9.66 -8.37 -19.39
C ALA A 391 -10.21 -6.96 -19.14
N PRO A 392 -10.04 -6.38 -17.93
CA PRO A 392 -10.56 -5.05 -17.62
C PRO A 392 -9.92 -4.01 -18.55
N SER A 393 -10.73 -3.08 -19.06
CA SER A 393 -10.24 -1.99 -19.91
C SER A 393 -9.42 -0.99 -19.06
N PRO A 394 -8.39 -0.34 -19.62
CA PRO A 394 -7.60 0.69 -18.91
C PRO A 394 -8.44 1.83 -18.31
N SER A 395 -9.66 2.06 -18.82
CA SER A 395 -10.58 3.07 -18.29
C SER A 395 -11.14 2.77 -16.89
N SER A 396 -11.08 1.52 -16.43
CA SER A 396 -11.59 1.12 -15.10
C SER A 396 -10.66 1.47 -13.95
N LEU A 397 -9.39 1.81 -14.23
CA LEU A 397 -8.40 2.21 -13.23
C LEU A 397 -8.28 3.72 -13.05
N ALA A 398 -8.76 4.51 -14.00
CA ALA A 398 -8.72 5.96 -13.89
C ALA A 398 -9.58 6.43 -12.69
N PRO A 399 -9.05 7.30 -11.82
CA PRO A 399 -7.85 8.16 -11.99
C PRO A 399 -6.59 7.65 -11.26
N TRP A 400 -6.40 6.37 -11.10
CA TRP A 400 -5.29 5.78 -10.33
C TRP A 400 -4.19 5.25 -11.26
N LEU A 401 -2.95 5.59 -10.93
CA LEU A 401 -1.76 4.94 -11.45
C LEU A 401 -1.36 3.81 -10.50
N LEU A 402 -1.00 2.66 -11.07
CA LEU A 402 -0.58 1.51 -10.30
C LEU A 402 0.92 1.52 -10.06
N GLY A 403 1.31 1.18 -8.84
CA GLY A 403 2.70 0.88 -8.48
C GLY A 403 3.04 -0.60 -8.53
N PRO A 404 4.19 -0.99 -7.96
CA PRO A 404 4.52 -2.38 -7.73
C PRO A 404 3.58 -2.99 -6.67
N ALA A 405 3.35 -4.31 -6.74
CA ALA A 405 2.63 -5.00 -5.69
C ALA A 405 3.60 -5.54 -4.63
N ILE A 406 3.32 -5.23 -3.36
CA ILE A 406 4.02 -5.80 -2.21
C ILE A 406 3.36 -7.15 -1.89
N VAL A 407 4.17 -8.17 -1.64
CA VAL A 407 3.66 -9.47 -1.18
C VAL A 407 4.21 -9.74 0.21
N ARG A 408 3.33 -10.10 1.13
CA ARG A 408 3.72 -10.63 2.44
C ARG A 408 3.40 -12.12 2.45
N MET A 409 4.42 -12.94 2.63
CA MET A 409 4.30 -14.39 2.70
C MET A 409 4.29 -14.86 4.16
N GLY A 410 3.40 -15.79 4.49
CA GLY A 410 3.29 -16.33 5.85
C GLY A 410 2.57 -17.67 5.90
N ARG A 411 2.79 -18.42 6.99
CA ARG A 411 2.13 -19.70 7.27
C ARG A 411 1.32 -19.70 8.58
N GLY A 412 1.35 -18.58 9.30
CA GLY A 412 0.64 -18.42 10.57
C GLY A 412 -0.78 -17.85 10.42
N LYS A 413 -1.44 -17.62 11.56
CA LYS A 413 -2.75 -16.94 11.62
C LYS A 413 -2.65 -15.46 11.20
N MET A 414 -1.48 -14.86 11.33
CA MET A 414 -1.18 -13.45 11.02
C MET A 414 -0.11 -13.39 9.94
N MET A 415 -0.34 -12.56 8.92
CA MET A 415 0.57 -12.41 7.77
C MET A 415 1.70 -11.41 7.99
N GLY A 416 1.67 -10.64 9.08
CA GLY A 416 2.70 -9.67 9.39
C GLY A 416 4.10 -10.32 9.48
N VAL A 417 5.10 -9.63 8.94
CA VAL A 417 6.50 -10.13 8.92
C VAL A 417 7.00 -10.46 10.32
N ASP A 418 6.62 -9.66 11.32
CA ASP A 418 7.01 -9.86 12.71
C ASP A 418 6.41 -11.12 13.36
N HIS A 419 5.30 -11.63 12.84
CA HIS A 419 4.64 -12.85 13.34
C HIS A 419 5.19 -14.15 12.73
N ASN A 420 6.09 -14.06 11.76
CA ASN A 420 6.65 -15.19 11.02
C ASN A 420 8.19 -15.22 11.07
N ARG A 421 8.83 -14.55 12.04
CA ARG A 421 10.29 -14.35 12.08
C ARG A 421 11.11 -15.63 12.08
N ASP A 422 10.62 -16.65 12.79
CA ASP A 422 11.32 -17.92 12.99
C ASP A 422 11.02 -18.95 11.88
N LEU A 423 10.30 -18.54 10.84
CA LEU A 423 9.97 -19.39 9.71
C LEU A 423 10.82 -19.02 8.49
N GLU A 424 11.18 -20.04 7.70
CA GLU A 424 11.84 -19.86 6.39
C GLU A 424 10.82 -19.72 5.27
N TRP A 425 11.21 -19.08 4.16
CA TRP A 425 10.36 -18.83 2.99
C TRP A 425 9.07 -18.07 3.31
N VAL A 426 9.22 -17.09 4.17
CA VAL A 426 8.17 -16.15 4.59
C VAL A 426 8.78 -14.76 4.75
N GLY A 427 7.94 -13.73 4.83
CA GLY A 427 8.38 -12.34 5.01
C GLY A 427 7.95 -11.44 3.85
N ALA A 428 8.61 -10.30 3.73
CA ALA A 428 8.36 -9.35 2.65
C ALA A 428 8.91 -9.88 1.32
N SER A 429 8.12 -9.80 0.27
CA SER A 429 8.45 -10.29 -1.07
C SER A 429 7.91 -9.34 -2.14
N ALA A 430 8.23 -9.62 -3.40
CA ALA A 430 7.76 -8.88 -4.55
C ALA A 430 6.88 -9.74 -5.45
N ALA A 431 5.89 -9.11 -6.08
CA ALA A 431 5.17 -9.70 -7.19
C ALA A 431 5.95 -9.49 -8.49
N LEU A 432 6.13 -10.55 -9.24
CA LEU A 432 6.62 -10.53 -10.62
C LEU A 432 5.50 -11.06 -11.52
N VAL A 433 5.20 -10.32 -12.57
CA VAL A 433 3.98 -10.49 -13.38
C VAL A 433 4.31 -10.98 -14.78
N ARG A 434 3.52 -11.93 -15.29
CA ARG A 434 3.63 -12.39 -16.68
C ARG A 434 2.26 -12.59 -17.31
#